data_a3860676ce2359034d82f065ce3eadaa
#
_entry.id   a3860676ce2359034d82f065ce3eadaa
#
_cell.length_a   1.000
_cell.length_b   1.000
_cell.length_c   1.000
_cell.angle_alpha   90.00
_cell.angle_beta   90.00
_cell.angle_gamma   90.00
#
_symmetry.space_group_name_H-M   'P 1'
#
loop_
_entity.id
_entity.type
_entity.pdbx_description
1 polymer ?
#
loop_
_entity_poly.entity_id
_entity_poly.type
_entity_poly.pdbx_seq_one_letter_code
_entity_poly.pdbx_strand_id
1 'polypeptide(L)'
;QCPVAPAARAVAVAQDRAQEKAHFVRCGVPCAPYAVIVTAEQLAAVSPDLLPGILKTARMGYDGKGQVRVKTPAELAAAWDSVGQVPCVLEKMLPLQLECSVIVARGADGAMVHLPVQRNLHRDGILAVTEVYEGNLPLAQAQQALAAAKSVAEGLQYVGVLCVEFFVLQDGALVVNEIAPRPHNSGHYSQNGCDVSQFELQVRCMTGLPLVQPRLHSASIMLNLLGDLWFTHGDTAQTPAWDQVLALPGCHLHLYGKAQAQRGRKMGHLNITATTAEAARATALQAAAIVGIEAF
;
A
#
# COMPACT_ATOMS: atom_id res chain seq x y z
N GLN A 1 5.22 -33.37 4.55
CA GLN A 1 5.22 -32.14 3.74
C GLN A 1 5.27 -30.96 4.68
N CYS A 2 6.09 -29.93 4.39
CA CYS A 2 6.10 -28.70 5.16
C CYS A 2 4.86 -27.88 4.82
N PRO A 3 4.11 -27.33 5.78
CA PRO A 3 3.01 -26.43 5.52
C PRO A 3 3.54 -25.15 4.84
N VAL A 4 2.80 -24.65 3.84
CA VAL A 4 3.12 -23.42 3.11
C VAL A 4 2.10 -22.36 3.44
N ALA A 5 2.58 -21.19 3.85
CA ALA A 5 1.75 -20.00 4.09
C ALA A 5 2.40 -18.75 3.46
N PRO A 6 1.59 -17.81 2.97
CA PRO A 6 0.14 -17.90 2.83
C PRO A 6 -0.28 -19.02 1.87
N ALA A 7 -1.52 -19.51 2.02
CA ALA A 7 -2.05 -20.55 1.14
C ALA A 7 -2.14 -20.05 -0.32
N ALA A 8 -1.93 -20.96 -1.29
CA ALA A 8 -1.96 -20.64 -2.72
C ALA A 8 -3.24 -19.88 -3.14
N ARG A 9 -4.40 -20.23 -2.55
CA ARG A 9 -5.68 -19.54 -2.78
C ARG A 9 -5.62 -18.07 -2.41
N ALA A 10 -5.01 -17.72 -1.29
CA ALA A 10 -4.92 -16.33 -0.84
C ALA A 10 -4.02 -15.50 -1.79
N VAL A 11 -2.92 -16.10 -2.25
CA VAL A 11 -2.04 -15.49 -3.25
C VAL A 11 -2.76 -15.32 -4.59
N ALA A 12 -3.50 -16.33 -5.04
CA ALA A 12 -4.25 -16.29 -6.30
C ALA A 12 -5.30 -15.16 -6.30
N VAL A 13 -6.01 -14.95 -5.19
CA VAL A 13 -6.95 -13.83 -5.04
C VAL A 13 -6.23 -12.49 -5.13
N ALA A 14 -5.13 -12.31 -4.42
CA ALA A 14 -4.38 -11.05 -4.41
C ALA A 14 -3.67 -10.74 -5.75
N GLN A 15 -3.41 -11.76 -6.59
CA GLN A 15 -2.77 -11.58 -7.89
C GLN A 15 -3.75 -11.25 -9.03
N ASP A 16 -5.05 -11.28 -8.77
CA ASP A 16 -6.09 -11.10 -9.80
C ASP A 16 -7.15 -10.12 -9.30
N ARG A 17 -7.16 -8.90 -9.85
CA ARG A 17 -8.05 -7.80 -9.42
C ARG A 17 -9.53 -8.16 -9.48
N ALA A 18 -9.97 -9.00 -10.42
CA ALA A 18 -11.35 -9.43 -10.48
C ALA A 18 -11.71 -10.36 -9.31
N GLN A 19 -10.83 -11.31 -8.99
CA GLN A 19 -10.99 -12.19 -7.82
C GLN A 19 -10.89 -11.43 -6.50
N GLU A 20 -9.98 -10.47 -6.43
CA GLU A 20 -9.79 -9.59 -5.28
C GLU A 20 -11.05 -8.77 -4.98
N LYS A 21 -11.64 -8.09 -5.99
CA LYS A 21 -12.90 -7.34 -5.85
C LYS A 21 -14.06 -8.27 -5.45
N ALA A 22 -14.20 -9.43 -6.08
CA ALA A 22 -15.18 -10.41 -5.69
C ALA A 22 -14.99 -10.90 -4.24
N HIS A 23 -13.75 -10.98 -3.76
CA HIS A 23 -13.46 -11.33 -2.37
C HIS A 23 -13.93 -10.22 -1.42
N PHE A 24 -13.65 -8.94 -1.70
CA PHE A 24 -14.11 -7.81 -0.89
C PHE A 24 -15.64 -7.80 -0.73
N VAL A 25 -16.35 -7.99 -1.86
CA VAL A 25 -17.83 -8.09 -1.84
C VAL A 25 -18.30 -9.23 -0.94
N ARG A 26 -17.69 -10.43 -1.03
CA ARG A 26 -18.03 -11.57 -0.14
C ARG A 26 -17.76 -11.29 1.33
N CYS A 27 -16.76 -10.48 1.64
CA CYS A 27 -16.44 -10.06 3.01
C CYS A 27 -17.32 -8.91 3.51
N GLY A 28 -18.24 -8.38 2.69
CA GLY A 28 -19.05 -7.21 3.04
C GLY A 28 -18.24 -5.92 3.13
N VAL A 29 -17.07 -5.85 2.49
CA VAL A 29 -16.19 -4.68 2.51
C VAL A 29 -16.43 -3.86 1.24
N PRO A 30 -16.86 -2.59 1.34
CA PRO A 30 -17.10 -1.73 0.18
C PRO A 30 -15.82 -1.52 -0.63
N CYS A 31 -15.93 -1.61 -1.96
CA CYS A 31 -14.88 -1.22 -2.91
C CYS A 31 -15.47 -0.29 -3.98
N ALA A 32 -14.62 0.31 -4.79
CA ALA A 32 -15.08 1.12 -5.92
C ALA A 32 -16.03 0.31 -6.82
N PRO A 33 -17.13 0.89 -7.34
CA PRO A 33 -17.95 0.27 -8.38
C PRO A 33 -17.06 -0.14 -9.55
N TYR A 34 -17.27 -1.35 -10.09
CA TYR A 34 -16.38 -1.90 -11.10
C TYR A 34 -17.11 -2.79 -12.11
N ALA A 35 -16.47 -3.00 -13.25
CA ALA A 35 -16.85 -4.01 -14.23
C ALA A 35 -15.61 -4.85 -14.61
N VAL A 36 -15.82 -6.15 -14.81
CA VAL A 36 -14.80 -7.06 -15.34
C VAL A 36 -14.95 -7.13 -16.85
N ILE A 37 -13.86 -6.95 -17.58
CA ILE A 37 -13.82 -6.93 -19.04
C ILE A 37 -12.85 -8.01 -19.50
N VAL A 38 -13.39 -9.07 -20.11
CA VAL A 38 -12.62 -10.19 -20.66
C VAL A 38 -12.91 -10.37 -22.16
N THR A 39 -14.08 -9.89 -22.62
CA THR A 39 -14.51 -9.98 -24.01
C THR A 39 -15.01 -8.63 -24.54
N ALA A 40 -15.08 -8.49 -25.87
CA ALA A 40 -15.61 -7.29 -26.51
C ALA A 40 -17.08 -7.02 -26.17
N GLU A 41 -17.88 -8.07 -25.96
CA GLU A 41 -19.28 -7.96 -25.55
C GLU A 41 -19.37 -7.37 -24.13
N GLN A 42 -18.51 -7.80 -23.22
CA GLN A 42 -18.46 -7.24 -21.87
C GLN A 42 -17.99 -5.78 -21.89
N LEU A 43 -17.01 -5.43 -22.75
CA LEU A 43 -16.59 -4.04 -22.97
C LEU A 43 -17.76 -3.17 -23.42
N ALA A 44 -18.52 -3.63 -24.42
CA ALA A 44 -19.68 -2.91 -24.96
C ALA A 44 -20.85 -2.79 -23.96
N ALA A 45 -20.93 -3.71 -23.00
CA ALA A 45 -21.96 -3.74 -21.95
C ALA A 45 -21.61 -2.93 -20.70
N VAL A 46 -20.44 -2.27 -20.65
CA VAL A 46 -20.03 -1.46 -19.50
C VAL A 46 -20.99 -0.31 -19.26
N SER A 47 -21.49 -0.17 -18.02
CA SER A 47 -22.34 0.96 -17.67
C SER A 47 -21.59 2.29 -17.79
N PRO A 48 -22.17 3.32 -18.45
CA PRO A 48 -21.61 4.67 -18.49
C PRO A 48 -21.37 5.28 -17.09
N ASP A 49 -22.09 4.82 -16.06
CA ASP A 49 -21.96 5.28 -14.69
C ASP A 49 -20.59 4.98 -14.07
N LEU A 50 -19.80 4.08 -14.67
CA LEU A 50 -18.42 3.79 -14.28
C LEU A 50 -17.41 4.78 -14.86
N LEU A 51 -17.85 5.71 -15.70
CA LEU A 51 -16.99 6.74 -16.27
C LEU A 51 -17.23 8.11 -15.59
N PRO A 52 -16.18 8.89 -15.36
CA PRO A 52 -14.78 8.56 -15.61
C PRO A 52 -14.28 7.41 -14.73
N GLY A 53 -13.41 6.56 -15.29
CA GLY A 53 -12.91 5.36 -14.64
C GLY A 53 -11.42 5.14 -14.87
N ILE A 54 -10.89 4.11 -14.22
CA ILE A 54 -9.53 3.61 -14.42
C ILE A 54 -9.62 2.15 -14.87
N LEU A 55 -9.17 1.90 -16.09
CA LEU A 55 -9.01 0.53 -16.60
C LEU A 55 -7.69 -0.01 -16.07
N LYS A 56 -7.74 -1.16 -15.41
CA LYS A 56 -6.57 -1.84 -14.82
C LYS A 56 -6.47 -3.25 -15.38
N THR A 57 -5.29 -3.69 -15.82
CA THR A 57 -5.10 -5.11 -16.14
C THR A 57 -5.38 -5.96 -14.91
N ALA A 58 -6.08 -7.09 -15.08
CA ALA A 58 -6.46 -7.96 -13.97
C ALA A 58 -5.23 -8.55 -13.26
N ARG A 59 -4.15 -8.76 -14.00
CA ARG A 59 -2.89 -9.33 -13.49
C ARG A 59 -1.69 -8.51 -13.96
N MET A 60 -0.55 -8.69 -13.29
CA MET A 60 0.75 -8.09 -13.64
C MET A 60 0.81 -6.56 -13.57
N GLY A 61 -0.23 -5.89 -13.02
CA GLY A 61 -0.18 -4.46 -12.72
C GLY A 61 0.47 -4.21 -11.34
N TYR A 62 1.38 -3.23 -11.26
CA TYR A 62 2.02 -2.80 -10.02
C TYR A 62 2.54 -1.36 -10.15
N ASP A 63 2.63 -0.63 -9.05
CA ASP A 63 3.19 0.73 -9.00
C ASP A 63 2.66 1.62 -10.16
N GLY A 64 1.33 1.63 -10.38
CA GLY A 64 0.67 2.41 -11.45
C GLY A 64 0.79 1.84 -12.86
N LYS A 65 1.56 0.79 -13.10
CA LYS A 65 1.69 0.15 -14.42
C LYS A 65 0.46 -0.69 -14.76
N GLY A 66 0.10 -0.74 -16.04
CA GLY A 66 -1.09 -1.45 -16.52
C GLY A 66 -2.41 -0.77 -16.13
N GLN A 67 -2.39 0.55 -15.96
CA GLN A 67 -3.56 1.37 -15.64
C GLN A 67 -3.72 2.49 -16.67
N VAL A 68 -4.96 2.71 -17.12
CA VAL A 68 -5.31 3.79 -18.07
C VAL A 68 -6.53 4.51 -17.55
N ARG A 69 -6.45 5.82 -17.39
CA ARG A 69 -7.61 6.66 -17.06
C ARG A 69 -8.45 6.87 -18.32
N VAL A 70 -9.77 6.69 -18.19
CA VAL A 70 -10.72 6.80 -19.30
C VAL A 70 -11.93 7.63 -18.88
N LYS A 71 -12.42 8.47 -19.80
CA LYS A 71 -13.54 9.38 -19.55
C LYS A 71 -14.76 9.03 -20.38
N THR A 72 -14.57 8.38 -21.52
CA THR A 72 -15.62 8.05 -22.48
C THR A 72 -15.57 6.58 -22.89
N PRO A 73 -16.67 6.01 -23.42
CA PRO A 73 -16.65 4.64 -23.96
C PRO A 73 -15.63 4.44 -25.09
N ALA A 74 -15.41 5.45 -25.92
CA ALA A 74 -14.41 5.39 -27.00
C ALA A 74 -12.98 5.31 -26.44
N GLU A 75 -12.66 6.11 -25.40
CA GLU A 75 -11.40 6.04 -24.70
C GLU A 75 -11.22 4.68 -24.00
N LEU A 76 -12.29 4.09 -23.45
CA LEU A 76 -12.24 2.78 -22.80
C LEU A 76 -11.89 1.68 -23.82
N ALA A 77 -12.48 1.71 -25.02
CA ALA A 77 -12.15 0.77 -26.07
C ALA A 77 -10.69 0.89 -26.52
N ALA A 78 -10.24 2.12 -26.79
CA ALA A 78 -8.84 2.38 -27.14
C ALA A 78 -7.85 1.96 -26.01
N ALA A 79 -8.21 2.18 -24.74
CA ALA A 79 -7.41 1.76 -23.60
C ALA A 79 -7.30 0.24 -23.51
N TRP A 80 -8.40 -0.49 -23.72
CA TRP A 80 -8.39 -1.95 -23.71
C TRP A 80 -7.52 -2.51 -24.85
N ASP A 81 -7.61 -1.91 -26.05
CA ASP A 81 -6.72 -2.25 -27.17
C ASP A 81 -5.24 -2.01 -26.81
N SER A 82 -4.94 -0.89 -26.19
CA SER A 82 -3.56 -0.51 -25.84
C SER A 82 -2.89 -1.46 -24.82
N VAL A 83 -3.68 -2.12 -23.99
CA VAL A 83 -3.19 -3.15 -23.05
C VAL A 83 -3.25 -4.57 -23.65
N GLY A 84 -3.53 -4.70 -24.94
CA GLY A 84 -3.52 -5.98 -25.67
C GLY A 84 -4.76 -6.84 -25.43
N GLN A 85 -5.89 -6.23 -25.11
CA GLN A 85 -7.18 -6.90 -24.89
C GLN A 85 -7.13 -8.04 -23.85
N VAL A 86 -6.20 -7.92 -22.89
CA VAL A 86 -6.12 -8.85 -21.76
C VAL A 86 -7.29 -8.64 -20.79
N PRO A 87 -7.60 -9.62 -19.93
CA PRO A 87 -8.58 -9.42 -18.85
C PRO A 87 -8.26 -8.19 -18.01
N CYS A 88 -9.26 -7.31 -17.85
CA CYS A 88 -9.17 -6.04 -17.13
C CYS A 88 -10.30 -5.86 -16.13
N VAL A 89 -10.13 -4.94 -15.21
CA VAL A 89 -11.16 -4.39 -14.35
C VAL A 89 -11.23 -2.89 -14.59
N LEU A 90 -12.40 -2.38 -14.97
CA LEU A 90 -12.69 -0.95 -14.97
C LEU A 90 -13.23 -0.57 -13.60
N GLU A 91 -12.58 0.33 -12.91
CA GLU A 91 -13.03 0.89 -11.64
C GLU A 91 -13.48 2.34 -11.84
N LYS A 92 -14.62 2.71 -11.25
CA LYS A 92 -15.07 4.11 -11.22
C LYS A 92 -14.07 4.98 -10.48
N MET A 93 -13.72 6.13 -11.04
CA MET A 93 -12.95 7.15 -10.31
C MET A 93 -13.79 7.73 -9.17
N LEU A 94 -13.27 7.68 -7.97
CA LEU A 94 -13.92 8.18 -6.77
C LEU A 94 -13.29 9.50 -6.30
N PRO A 95 -14.07 10.38 -5.63
CA PRO A 95 -13.56 11.64 -5.09
C PRO A 95 -12.71 11.37 -3.84
N LEU A 96 -11.44 11.07 -4.06
CA LEU A 96 -10.47 10.72 -3.03
C LEU A 96 -10.15 11.92 -2.14
N GLN A 97 -10.15 11.73 -0.81
CA GLN A 97 -9.66 12.68 0.18
C GLN A 97 -8.26 12.31 0.66
N LEU A 98 -8.08 11.05 1.07
CA LEU A 98 -6.78 10.52 1.51
C LEU A 98 -6.72 9.00 1.33
N GLU A 99 -5.52 8.47 1.44
CA GLU A 99 -5.23 7.04 1.38
C GLU A 99 -4.76 6.55 2.74
N CYS A 100 -5.18 5.34 3.12
CA CYS A 100 -4.68 4.70 4.32
C CYS A 100 -4.49 3.19 4.10
N SER A 101 -3.80 2.55 5.01
CA SER A 101 -3.63 1.11 4.99
C SER A 101 -3.66 0.53 6.41
N VAL A 102 -3.95 -0.76 6.48
CA VAL A 102 -3.89 -1.55 7.70
C VAL A 102 -3.05 -2.79 7.43
N ILE A 103 -2.09 -3.03 8.29
CA ILE A 103 -1.32 -4.27 8.28
C ILE A 103 -1.85 -5.18 9.37
N VAL A 104 -2.42 -6.31 8.96
CA VAL A 104 -2.92 -7.37 9.83
C VAL A 104 -1.95 -8.54 9.78
N ALA A 105 -1.65 -9.13 10.93
CA ALA A 105 -0.99 -10.41 11.06
C ALA A 105 -1.98 -11.43 11.62
N ARG A 106 -2.10 -12.58 10.96
CA ARG A 106 -2.98 -13.67 11.38
C ARG A 106 -2.21 -14.98 11.47
N GLY A 107 -2.29 -15.61 12.62
CA GLY A 107 -1.72 -16.92 12.90
C GLY A 107 -2.52 -18.07 12.29
N ALA A 108 -1.95 -19.27 12.27
CA ALA A 108 -2.62 -20.47 11.81
C ALA A 108 -3.78 -20.89 12.76
N ASP A 109 -3.71 -20.49 14.02
CA ASP A 109 -4.76 -20.65 15.04
C ASP A 109 -5.93 -19.66 14.88
N GLY A 110 -5.84 -18.72 13.94
CA GLY A 110 -6.84 -17.69 13.71
C GLY A 110 -6.67 -16.43 14.57
N ALA A 111 -5.72 -16.41 15.51
CA ALA A 111 -5.40 -15.19 16.26
C ALA A 111 -4.97 -14.05 15.32
N MET A 112 -5.45 -12.84 15.56
CA MET A 112 -5.15 -11.66 14.72
C MET A 112 -4.71 -10.49 15.58
N VAL A 113 -3.62 -9.84 15.12
CA VAL A 113 -3.14 -8.54 15.61
C VAL A 113 -2.95 -7.61 14.43
N HIS A 114 -2.80 -6.32 14.69
CA HIS A 114 -2.62 -5.34 13.62
C HIS A 114 -1.64 -4.24 14.04
N LEU A 115 -0.96 -3.66 13.08
CA LEU A 115 -0.23 -2.41 13.30
C LEU A 115 -1.22 -1.22 13.39
N PRO A 116 -0.84 -0.11 14.04
CA PRO A 116 -1.57 1.15 13.95
C PRO A 116 -1.85 1.54 12.51
N VAL A 117 -3.02 2.14 12.25
CA VAL A 117 -3.42 2.54 10.88
C VAL A 117 -2.42 3.54 10.30
N GLN A 118 -2.02 3.31 9.06
CA GLN A 118 -1.08 4.14 8.33
C GLN A 118 -1.85 5.12 7.42
N ARG A 119 -1.52 6.41 7.49
CA ARG A 119 -1.91 7.40 6.49
C ARG A 119 -0.83 7.45 5.43
N ASN A 120 -1.23 7.34 4.16
CA ASN A 120 -0.31 7.19 3.04
C ASN A 120 -0.43 8.37 2.06
N LEU A 121 0.68 8.72 1.44
CA LEU A 121 0.75 9.64 0.32
C LEU A 121 1.43 8.91 -0.84
N HIS A 122 0.71 8.74 -1.95
CA HIS A 122 1.28 8.23 -3.19
C HIS A 122 1.59 9.38 -4.15
N ARG A 123 2.66 9.21 -4.92
CA ARG A 123 3.04 10.04 -6.06
C ARG A 123 3.25 9.15 -7.27
N ASP A 124 2.59 9.48 -8.37
CA ASP A 124 2.65 8.69 -9.61
C ASP A 124 2.38 7.18 -9.41
N GLY A 125 1.46 6.87 -8.46
CA GLY A 125 1.09 5.49 -8.12
C GLY A 125 2.10 4.75 -7.26
N ILE A 126 3.16 5.41 -6.76
CA ILE A 126 4.14 4.82 -5.85
C ILE A 126 4.01 5.45 -4.47
N LEU A 127 3.96 4.63 -3.41
CA LEU A 127 3.95 5.12 -2.04
C LEU A 127 5.21 5.97 -1.79
N ALA A 128 5.01 7.25 -1.45
CA ALA A 128 6.09 8.20 -1.17
C ALA A 128 6.30 8.37 0.34
N VAL A 129 5.21 8.56 1.10
CA VAL A 129 5.25 8.84 2.53
C VAL A 129 4.21 8.01 3.26
N THR A 130 4.56 7.54 4.45
CA THR A 130 3.61 6.97 5.42
C THR A 130 3.74 7.72 6.74
N GLU A 131 2.61 8.19 7.28
CA GLU A 131 2.54 8.88 8.56
C GLU A 131 1.78 8.02 9.58
N VAL A 132 2.36 7.81 10.76
CA VAL A 132 1.76 7.00 11.82
C VAL A 132 1.97 7.65 13.18
N TYR A 133 0.91 8.16 13.74
CA TYR A 133 0.81 8.74 15.08
C TYR A 133 -0.64 8.72 15.53
N GLU A 134 -0.88 8.94 16.80
CA GLU A 134 -2.24 9.02 17.34
C GLU A 134 -3.01 10.21 16.71
N GLY A 135 -4.18 9.92 16.14
CA GLY A 135 -5.01 10.93 15.47
C GLY A 135 -4.62 11.22 14.01
N ASN A 136 -3.73 10.43 13.38
CA ASN A 136 -3.40 10.56 11.95
C ASN A 136 -4.61 10.31 11.02
N LEU A 137 -5.64 9.61 11.51
CA LEU A 137 -6.96 9.48 10.92
C LEU A 137 -8.05 9.77 11.95
N PRO A 138 -9.25 10.23 11.53
CA PRO A 138 -10.43 10.26 12.41
C PRO A 138 -10.72 8.84 12.93
N LEU A 139 -11.08 8.75 14.22
CA LEU A 139 -11.25 7.47 14.92
C LEU A 139 -12.23 6.52 14.22
N ALA A 140 -13.34 7.05 13.70
CA ALA A 140 -14.35 6.25 13.01
C ALA A 140 -13.79 5.56 11.76
N GLN A 141 -13.04 6.29 10.91
CA GLN A 141 -12.40 5.72 9.72
C GLN A 141 -11.31 4.70 10.10
N ALA A 142 -10.51 4.98 11.13
CA ALA A 142 -9.51 4.03 11.62
C ALA A 142 -10.15 2.72 12.08
N GLN A 143 -11.25 2.79 12.84
CA GLN A 143 -11.99 1.60 13.30
C GLN A 143 -12.62 0.83 12.15
N GLN A 144 -13.21 1.52 11.16
CA GLN A 144 -13.76 0.89 9.96
C GLN A 144 -12.66 0.18 9.14
N ALA A 145 -11.51 0.82 8.94
CA ALA A 145 -10.38 0.22 8.22
C ALA A 145 -9.87 -1.04 8.94
N LEU A 146 -9.74 -1.00 10.26
CA LEU A 146 -9.34 -2.16 11.08
C LEU A 146 -10.34 -3.31 10.97
N ALA A 147 -11.63 -3.04 11.08
CA ALA A 147 -12.68 -4.05 10.96
C ALA A 147 -12.69 -4.68 9.56
N ALA A 148 -12.62 -3.86 8.51
CA ALA A 148 -12.57 -4.29 7.13
C ALA A 148 -11.33 -5.16 6.84
N ALA A 149 -10.15 -4.74 7.30
CA ALA A 149 -8.91 -5.49 7.09
C ALA A 149 -8.95 -6.87 7.78
N LYS A 150 -9.51 -6.95 9.00
CA LYS A 150 -9.71 -8.23 9.70
C LYS A 150 -10.67 -9.13 8.94
N SER A 151 -11.83 -8.60 8.47
CA SER A 151 -12.80 -9.35 7.67
C SER A 151 -12.18 -9.91 6.38
N VAL A 152 -11.37 -9.12 5.68
CA VAL A 152 -10.66 -9.57 4.46
C VAL A 152 -9.66 -10.68 4.79
N ALA A 153 -8.86 -10.54 5.85
CA ALA A 153 -7.88 -11.55 6.27
C ALA A 153 -8.55 -12.86 6.72
N GLU A 154 -9.65 -12.76 7.44
CA GLU A 154 -10.44 -13.92 7.89
C GLU A 154 -11.07 -14.65 6.71
N GLY A 155 -11.72 -13.94 5.79
CA GLY A 155 -12.33 -14.53 4.59
C GLY A 155 -11.33 -15.24 3.67
N LEU A 156 -10.07 -14.83 3.67
CA LEU A 156 -8.97 -15.53 3.01
C LEU A 156 -8.44 -16.73 3.81
N GLN A 157 -8.78 -16.83 5.09
CA GLN A 157 -8.10 -17.72 6.04
C GLN A 157 -6.57 -17.49 6.00
N TYR A 158 -6.19 -16.22 5.91
CA TYR A 158 -4.82 -15.82 5.67
C TYR A 158 -3.92 -16.22 6.85
N VAL A 159 -2.72 -16.68 6.55
CA VAL A 159 -1.66 -16.91 7.55
C VAL A 159 -0.44 -16.12 7.14
N GLY A 160 -0.01 -15.20 8.00
CA GLY A 160 1.07 -14.26 7.71
C GLY A 160 0.66 -12.81 7.89
N VAL A 161 1.45 -11.90 7.35
CA VAL A 161 1.19 -10.47 7.30
C VAL A 161 0.51 -10.12 5.99
N LEU A 162 -0.63 -9.43 6.08
CA LEU A 162 -1.44 -8.92 4.97
C LEU A 162 -1.57 -7.41 5.11
N CYS A 163 -1.28 -6.67 4.05
CA CYS A 163 -1.64 -5.26 3.96
C CYS A 163 -2.96 -5.12 3.22
N VAL A 164 -3.85 -4.29 3.73
CA VAL A 164 -5.09 -3.87 3.07
C VAL A 164 -5.04 -2.36 2.89
N GLU A 165 -5.16 -1.90 1.65
CA GLU A 165 -5.12 -0.48 1.28
C GLU A 165 -6.53 0.06 1.05
N PHE A 166 -6.78 1.27 1.51
CA PHE A 166 -8.08 1.92 1.48
C PHE A 166 -8.00 3.34 0.94
N PHE A 167 -9.09 3.78 0.33
CA PHE A 167 -9.40 5.16 0.05
C PHE A 167 -10.44 5.68 1.05
N VAL A 168 -10.17 6.84 1.63
CA VAL A 168 -11.17 7.64 2.33
C VAL A 168 -11.66 8.69 1.34
N LEU A 169 -12.96 8.71 1.10
CA LEU A 169 -13.60 9.62 0.14
C LEU A 169 -13.94 10.97 0.80
N GLN A 170 -14.22 11.97 -0.01
CA GLN A 170 -14.56 13.33 0.46
C GLN A 170 -15.83 13.38 1.33
N ASP A 171 -16.73 12.43 1.17
CA ASP A 171 -17.92 12.25 2.03
C ASP A 171 -17.63 11.45 3.31
N GLY A 172 -16.37 11.06 3.54
CA GLY A 172 -15.92 10.27 4.68
C GLY A 172 -16.11 8.76 4.52
N ALA A 173 -16.66 8.27 3.41
CA ALA A 173 -16.80 6.85 3.18
C ALA A 173 -15.42 6.18 2.99
N LEU A 174 -15.31 4.95 3.50
CA LEU A 174 -14.12 4.12 3.35
C LEU A 174 -14.38 3.02 2.33
N VAL A 175 -13.51 2.89 1.33
CA VAL A 175 -13.55 1.82 0.33
C VAL A 175 -12.19 1.13 0.24
N VAL A 176 -12.18 -0.20 0.11
CA VAL A 176 -10.95 -0.96 -0.09
C VAL A 176 -10.46 -0.77 -1.53
N ASN A 177 -9.15 -0.55 -1.67
CA ASN A 177 -8.46 -0.46 -2.95
C ASN A 177 -7.90 -1.82 -3.38
N GLU A 178 -6.87 -2.30 -2.67
CA GLU A 178 -6.18 -3.56 -2.99
C GLU A 178 -5.58 -4.20 -1.73
N ILE A 179 -5.10 -5.45 -1.88
CA ILE A 179 -4.37 -6.16 -0.83
C ILE A 179 -2.98 -6.57 -1.31
N ALA A 180 -2.04 -6.59 -0.37
CA ALA A 180 -0.71 -7.16 -0.58
C ALA A 180 -0.48 -8.34 0.38
N PRO A 181 -0.35 -9.59 -0.13
CA PRO A 181 -0.23 -10.79 0.70
C PRO A 181 1.22 -10.99 1.18
N ARG A 182 1.79 -9.98 1.82
CA ARG A 182 3.18 -9.91 2.27
C ARG A 182 3.42 -8.69 3.16
N PRO A 183 4.57 -8.60 3.88
CA PRO A 183 5.03 -7.33 4.44
C PRO A 183 5.00 -6.21 3.38
N HIS A 184 4.54 -5.04 3.78
CA HIS A 184 4.27 -3.93 2.87
C HIS A 184 5.11 -2.69 3.20
N ASN A 185 5.31 -1.84 2.19
CA ASN A 185 6.11 -0.62 2.31
C ASN A 185 5.55 0.31 3.40
N SER A 186 4.22 0.47 3.48
CA SER A 186 3.58 1.28 4.52
C SER A 186 3.78 0.77 5.96
N GLY A 187 4.21 -0.49 6.13
CA GLY A 187 4.53 -1.08 7.43
C GLY A 187 5.99 -0.97 7.85
N HIS A 188 6.86 -0.40 7.03
CA HIS A 188 8.29 -0.33 7.34
C HIS A 188 8.61 0.54 8.55
N TYR A 189 7.80 1.56 8.85
CA TYR A 189 7.95 2.38 10.06
C TYR A 189 7.97 1.54 11.34
N SER A 190 7.31 0.38 11.33
CA SER A 190 7.20 -0.50 12.50
C SER A 190 8.55 -1.05 12.98
N GLN A 191 9.59 -1.01 12.15
CA GLN A 191 10.94 -1.43 12.56
C GLN A 191 11.55 -0.51 13.65
N ASN A 192 11.16 0.76 13.65
CA ASN A 192 11.73 1.76 14.54
C ASN A 192 10.68 2.48 15.40
N GLY A 193 9.39 2.37 15.06
CA GLY A 193 8.29 3.06 15.73
C GLY A 193 7.43 2.17 16.61
N CYS A 194 7.52 0.84 16.46
CA CYS A 194 6.74 -0.14 17.23
C CYS A 194 7.65 -1.08 18.02
N ASP A 195 7.10 -1.67 19.09
CA ASP A 195 7.76 -2.72 19.87
C ASP A 195 7.83 -4.07 19.15
N VAL A 196 6.99 -4.28 18.14
CA VAL A 196 6.99 -5.47 17.26
C VAL A 196 6.79 -5.01 15.82
N SER A 197 7.72 -5.37 14.94
CA SER A 197 7.67 -5.01 13.54
C SER A 197 6.78 -5.93 12.70
N GLN A 198 6.36 -5.49 11.51
CA GLN A 198 5.68 -6.35 10.54
C GLN A 198 6.50 -7.59 10.15
N PHE A 199 7.82 -7.47 10.12
CA PHE A 199 8.71 -8.58 9.77
C PHE A 199 8.75 -9.62 10.88
N GLU A 200 8.80 -9.19 12.13
CA GLU A 200 8.70 -10.09 13.28
C GLU A 200 7.35 -10.76 13.34
N LEU A 201 6.24 -10.03 13.11
CA LEU A 201 4.90 -10.62 13.01
C LEU A 201 4.84 -11.68 11.90
N GLN A 202 5.46 -11.42 10.74
CA GLN A 202 5.54 -12.41 9.65
C GLN A 202 6.24 -13.69 10.12
N VAL A 203 7.38 -13.57 10.80
CA VAL A 203 8.11 -14.73 11.32
C VAL A 203 7.27 -15.48 12.35
N ARG A 204 6.64 -14.78 13.30
CA ARG A 204 5.78 -15.39 14.30
C ARG A 204 4.62 -16.16 13.67
N CYS A 205 3.95 -15.59 12.66
CA CYS A 205 2.89 -16.29 11.92
C CYS A 205 3.39 -17.56 11.24
N MET A 206 4.58 -17.52 10.63
CA MET A 206 5.15 -18.65 9.89
C MET A 206 5.63 -19.77 10.80
N THR A 207 6.04 -19.45 12.01
CA THR A 207 6.62 -20.40 12.97
C THR A 207 5.65 -20.83 14.06
N GLY A 208 4.41 -20.31 14.06
CA GLY A 208 3.42 -20.63 15.10
C GLY A 208 3.73 -20.02 16.47
N LEU A 209 4.54 -18.97 16.51
CA LEU A 209 4.81 -18.22 17.75
C LEU A 209 3.62 -17.33 18.12
N PRO A 210 3.39 -17.04 19.42
CA PRO A 210 2.32 -16.18 19.87
C PRO A 210 2.38 -14.78 19.24
N LEU A 211 1.23 -14.30 18.77
CA LEU A 211 1.08 -12.94 18.29
C LEU A 211 0.81 -11.99 19.46
N VAL A 212 1.51 -10.88 19.49
CA VAL A 212 1.33 -9.80 20.46
C VAL A 212 0.87 -8.56 19.72
N GLN A 213 -0.15 -7.86 20.26
CA GLN A 213 -0.61 -6.60 19.67
C GLN A 213 0.51 -5.56 19.70
N PRO A 214 1.01 -5.10 18.53
CA PRO A 214 2.06 -4.09 18.47
C PRO A 214 1.61 -2.76 19.09
N ARG A 215 2.51 -2.12 19.82
CA ARG A 215 2.32 -0.79 20.36
C ARG A 215 3.21 0.21 19.64
N LEU A 216 2.62 1.32 19.22
CA LEU A 216 3.38 2.46 18.74
C LEU A 216 4.02 3.15 19.95
N HIS A 217 5.32 3.29 19.97
CA HIS A 217 6.05 3.97 21.05
C HIS A 217 6.55 5.36 20.65
N SER A 218 6.50 5.69 19.34
CA SER A 218 6.93 6.97 18.80
C SER A 218 6.07 7.37 17.61
N ALA A 219 5.75 8.64 17.48
CA ALA A 219 5.24 9.17 16.23
C ALA A 219 6.26 8.88 15.13
N SER A 220 5.82 8.33 14.01
CA SER A 220 6.68 7.79 12.97
C SER A 220 6.29 8.30 11.60
N ILE A 221 7.29 8.64 10.79
CA ILE A 221 7.12 8.95 9.37
C ILE A 221 8.11 8.09 8.58
N MET A 222 7.61 7.40 7.57
CA MET A 222 8.44 6.65 6.63
C MET A 222 8.49 7.39 5.29
N LEU A 223 9.70 7.61 4.79
CA LEU A 223 9.95 8.12 3.44
C LEU A 223 10.48 6.99 2.57
N ASN A 224 9.84 6.78 1.42
CA ASN A 224 10.32 5.80 0.45
C ASN A 224 11.50 6.37 -0.33
N LEU A 225 12.58 5.63 -0.46
CA LEU A 225 13.77 6.05 -1.19
C LEU A 225 13.78 5.39 -2.57
N LEU A 226 13.36 6.17 -3.58
CA LEU A 226 13.41 5.74 -4.98
C LEU A 226 14.79 6.00 -5.58
N GLY A 227 15.16 5.22 -6.59
CA GLY A 227 16.44 5.37 -7.26
C GLY A 227 16.65 6.71 -7.94
N ASP A 228 15.58 7.49 -8.14
CA ASP A 228 15.62 8.85 -8.65
C ASP A 228 16.52 9.76 -7.82
N LEU A 229 16.59 9.52 -6.51
CA LEU A 229 17.42 10.27 -5.58
C LEU A 229 18.92 10.16 -5.87
N TRP A 230 19.35 9.14 -6.59
CA TRP A 230 20.73 8.98 -7.03
C TRP A 230 21.06 9.78 -8.30
N PHE A 231 20.06 10.38 -8.94
CA PHE A 231 20.18 11.10 -10.22
C PHE A 231 19.74 12.56 -10.13
N THR A 232 19.71 13.13 -8.92
CA THR A 232 19.30 14.54 -8.70
C THR A 232 20.22 15.57 -9.37
N HIS A 233 21.48 15.18 -9.66
CA HIS A 233 22.49 16.05 -10.28
C HIS A 233 22.88 15.61 -11.69
N GLY A 234 22.03 14.87 -12.40
CA GLY A 234 22.26 14.42 -13.79
C GLY A 234 22.07 12.91 -13.97
N ASP A 235 22.62 12.36 -15.07
CA ASP A 235 22.39 10.95 -15.42
C ASP A 235 23.43 9.97 -14.80
N THR A 236 24.45 10.50 -14.13
CA THR A 236 25.41 9.67 -13.39
C THR A 236 24.91 9.50 -11.95
N ALA A 237 24.77 8.24 -11.52
CA ALA A 237 24.32 7.93 -10.16
C ALA A 237 25.31 8.45 -9.12
N GLN A 238 24.84 9.23 -8.17
CA GLN A 238 25.58 9.74 -7.03
C GLN A 238 24.90 9.32 -5.74
N THR A 239 25.68 8.91 -4.76
CA THR A 239 25.13 8.55 -3.44
C THR A 239 24.54 9.80 -2.78
N PRO A 240 23.25 9.76 -2.35
CA PRO A 240 22.67 10.87 -1.59
C PRO A 240 23.43 11.15 -0.28
N ALA A 241 23.26 12.34 0.29
CA ALA A 241 23.97 12.81 1.47
C ALA A 241 23.47 12.11 2.77
N TRP A 242 23.71 10.81 2.89
CA TRP A 242 23.25 10.00 4.03
C TRP A 242 23.87 10.43 5.35
N ASP A 243 25.08 10.94 5.35
CA ASP A 243 25.76 11.51 6.52
C ASP A 243 24.97 12.67 7.13
N GLN A 244 24.44 13.56 6.29
CA GLN A 244 23.61 14.68 6.74
C GLN A 244 22.26 14.22 7.27
N VAL A 245 21.63 13.25 6.62
CA VAL A 245 20.35 12.66 7.08
C VAL A 245 20.53 11.95 8.41
N LEU A 246 21.59 11.16 8.55
CA LEU A 246 21.89 10.40 9.78
C LEU A 246 22.33 11.29 10.93
N ALA A 247 22.71 12.53 10.69
CA ALA A 247 22.96 13.53 11.73
C ALA A 247 21.66 14.08 12.35
N LEU A 248 20.49 13.87 11.69
CA LEU A 248 19.21 14.30 12.24
C LEU A 248 18.72 13.29 13.31
N PRO A 249 18.19 13.78 14.45
CA PRO A 249 17.72 12.89 15.51
C PRO A 249 16.51 12.08 15.05
N GLY A 250 16.49 10.80 15.43
CA GLY A 250 15.37 9.89 15.12
C GLY A 250 15.32 9.40 13.68
N CYS A 251 16.32 9.70 12.84
CA CYS A 251 16.40 9.17 11.47
C CYS A 251 17.07 7.79 11.44
N HIS A 252 16.43 6.83 10.77
CA HIS A 252 16.88 5.45 10.62
C HIS A 252 16.88 5.06 9.14
N LEU A 253 18.06 4.87 8.57
CA LEU A 253 18.24 4.55 7.15
C LEU A 253 18.25 3.03 6.92
N HIS A 254 17.41 2.57 6.01
CA HIS A 254 17.33 1.18 5.58
C HIS A 254 17.53 1.07 4.07
N LEU A 255 18.73 0.68 3.64
CA LEU A 255 19.04 0.43 2.23
C LEU A 255 18.88 -1.06 1.90
N TYR A 256 18.33 -1.37 0.72
CA TYR A 256 18.01 -2.74 0.32
C TYR A 256 19.18 -3.50 -0.34
N GLY A 257 20.39 -2.94 -0.35
CA GLY A 257 21.59 -3.59 -0.89
C GLY A 257 21.56 -3.82 -2.40
N LYS A 258 20.72 -3.08 -3.15
CA LYS A 258 20.65 -3.21 -4.61
C LYS A 258 21.89 -2.61 -5.25
N ALA A 259 22.57 -3.38 -6.11
CA ALA A 259 23.87 -3.01 -6.70
C ALA A 259 23.81 -1.75 -7.58
N GLN A 260 22.68 -1.48 -8.24
CA GLN A 260 22.52 -0.33 -9.12
C GLN A 260 21.22 0.42 -8.81
N ALA A 261 21.33 1.74 -8.69
CA ALA A 261 20.18 2.62 -8.65
C ALA A 261 19.52 2.67 -10.04
N GLN A 262 18.18 2.70 -10.06
CA GLN A 262 17.38 2.86 -11.28
C GLN A 262 16.20 3.75 -10.94
N ARG A 263 15.85 4.70 -11.83
CA ARG A 263 14.70 5.58 -11.66
C ARG A 263 13.41 4.77 -11.42
N GLY A 264 12.57 5.20 -10.49
CA GLY A 264 11.34 4.52 -10.08
C GLY A 264 11.53 3.25 -9.25
N ARG A 265 12.78 2.77 -9.06
CA ARG A 265 13.05 1.55 -8.27
C ARG A 265 13.16 1.89 -6.78
N LYS A 266 12.41 1.18 -5.93
CA LYS A 266 12.54 1.27 -4.47
C LYS A 266 13.93 0.77 -4.05
N MET A 267 14.78 1.67 -3.54
CA MET A 267 16.17 1.40 -3.15
C MET A 267 16.33 1.24 -1.64
N GLY A 268 15.38 1.77 -0.88
CA GLY A 268 15.40 1.77 0.57
C GLY A 268 14.21 2.52 1.14
N HIS A 269 14.26 2.78 2.43
CA HIS A 269 13.36 3.70 3.11
C HIS A 269 14.09 4.38 4.26
N LEU A 270 13.56 5.50 4.69
CA LEU A 270 14.00 6.24 5.86
C LEU A 270 12.84 6.26 6.85
N ASN A 271 13.06 5.76 8.06
CA ASN A 271 12.11 5.92 9.16
C ASN A 271 12.55 7.08 10.03
N ILE A 272 11.64 7.96 10.35
CA ILE A 272 11.83 9.07 11.28
C ILE A 272 10.91 8.85 12.47
N THR A 273 11.46 8.86 13.68
CA THR A 273 10.74 8.69 14.94
C THR A 273 10.94 9.90 15.84
N ALA A 274 9.87 10.33 16.51
CA ALA A 274 9.92 11.40 17.50
C ALA A 274 8.85 11.21 18.58
N THR A 275 8.90 12.03 19.61
CA THR A 275 7.90 12.00 20.70
C THR A 275 6.56 12.56 20.28
N THR A 276 6.54 13.48 19.30
CA THR A 276 5.29 14.09 18.77
C THR A 276 5.24 14.02 17.25
N ALA A 277 4.03 14.11 16.70
CA ALA A 277 3.80 14.11 15.26
C ALA A 277 4.47 15.33 14.58
N GLU A 278 4.41 16.50 15.22
CA GLU A 278 5.00 17.73 14.70
C GLU A 278 6.52 17.63 14.61
N ALA A 279 7.17 17.07 15.66
CA ALA A 279 8.61 16.86 15.67
C ALA A 279 9.04 15.82 14.61
N ALA A 280 8.30 14.70 14.48
CA ALA A 280 8.55 13.71 13.44
C ALA A 280 8.43 14.34 12.04
N ARG A 281 7.38 15.13 11.80
CA ARG A 281 7.15 15.82 10.52
C ARG A 281 8.23 16.85 10.21
N ALA A 282 8.62 17.67 11.18
CA ALA A 282 9.69 18.66 10.99
C ALA A 282 11.01 18.00 10.59
N THR A 283 11.41 16.93 11.28
CA THR A 283 12.63 16.17 10.95
C THR A 283 12.48 15.47 9.58
N ALA A 284 11.33 14.90 9.28
CA ALA A 284 11.09 14.24 7.99
C ALA A 284 11.17 15.21 6.80
N LEU A 285 10.67 16.44 6.95
CA LEU A 285 10.80 17.48 5.92
C LEU A 285 12.25 17.94 5.75
N GLN A 286 13.03 18.04 6.83
CA GLN A 286 14.47 18.33 6.73
C GLN A 286 15.20 17.19 6.01
N ALA A 287 14.95 15.94 6.37
CA ALA A 287 15.53 14.79 5.70
C ALA A 287 15.14 14.73 4.22
N ALA A 288 13.88 14.98 3.91
CA ALA A 288 13.37 15.06 2.53
C ALA A 288 14.11 16.12 1.71
N ALA A 289 14.30 17.32 2.26
CA ALA A 289 15.01 18.41 1.59
C ALA A 289 16.49 18.07 1.31
N ILE A 290 17.17 17.39 2.26
CA ILE A 290 18.57 16.98 2.09
C ILE A 290 18.73 16.01 0.91
N VAL A 291 17.79 15.05 0.74
CA VAL A 291 17.91 14.02 -0.31
C VAL A 291 17.14 14.34 -1.58
N GLY A 292 16.44 15.47 -1.65
CA GLY A 292 15.69 15.88 -2.83
C GLY A 292 14.31 15.23 -2.98
N ILE A 293 13.70 14.80 -1.88
CA ILE A 293 12.29 14.39 -1.84
C ILE A 293 11.42 15.64 -1.75
N GLU A 294 10.39 15.72 -2.59
CA GLU A 294 9.41 16.81 -2.56
C GLU A 294 8.70 16.89 -1.19
N ALA A 295 8.43 18.10 -0.72
CA ALA A 295 7.71 18.33 0.54
C ALA A 295 6.27 17.77 0.50
N PHE A 296 5.72 17.40 1.66
CA PHE A 296 4.43 16.72 1.82
C PHE A 296 3.64 17.26 3.04
#